data_6e968e95a76a92e7a5c834027e6e390a
#
_entry.id   6e968e95a76a92e7a5c834027e6e390a
#
_cell.length_a   1.000
_cell.length_b   1.000
_cell.length_c   1.000
_cell.angle_alpha   90.00
_cell.angle_beta   90.00
_cell.angle_gamma   90.00
#
_symmetry.space_group_name_H-M   'P 1'
#
loop_
_entity.id
_entity.type
_entity.pdbx_description
1 polymer ?
#
loop_
_entity_poly.entity_id
_entity_poly.type
_entity_poly.pdbx_seq_one_letter_code
_entity_poly.pdbx_strand_id
1 'polypeptide(L)'
;MAEGSGLPTDSVAYMTPVATGPAEPRRLAVNFAFLTAGEFGAKLLTFASFTYLARTLGPVSYGAIEFTLALMVFFTLPTDLGLGAYGAREIARHPADASRLLRELTGLRLLLSFCSMLLLGVFILFLHKSPEQKALLAVYGLSLLGTPYLLQWFFQAHDQMRWVGAASIVRQSGFALLLFAACRRGFPLIAIGLIECAAVVSTAIFCIYIVTRRMAYPWQRPRLWSAGLLRHVWHASPIGLSELAWAFMWYFCTVLLGFLSPDQSLGWFGASHRTVMALHTFVSLYFYNLLPSISRCAELPETNLLELINPSLRFTAWIGLCAAPLLTILAPKVLTLIYGPSFHDGWPPFVVLVWILPVAMLSGHYRYILIAYNHQNWLLRSTVIAAGVAVAMAFALVPRYKGLGAACALLVANVVNLALAYFWVRKSVVDLPLLRPLSAPLAAIGLAMLCFLGLMRWNLQISGFLAAVIYIGAFLRFEGARLASFLQIPLRVETVPTLNNSASD
;
A
#
# COMPACT_ATOMS: atom_id res chain seq x y z
N MET A 1 -13.40 -74.05 -4.37
CA MET A 1 -12.94 -73.74 -5.71
C MET A 1 -13.47 -72.37 -6.01
N ALA A 2 -12.62 -71.36 -5.79
CA ALA A 2 -11.63 -70.77 -6.71
C ALA A 2 -12.35 -69.84 -7.68
N GLU A 3 -11.96 -68.70 -7.71
CA GLU A 3 -11.05 -67.75 -8.27
C GLU A 3 -11.81 -66.43 -8.38
N GLY A 4 -11.49 -65.26 -7.95
CA GLY A 4 -10.22 -64.58 -8.06
C GLY A 4 -10.19 -63.74 -9.34
N SER A 5 -10.75 -62.52 -9.34
CA SER A 5 -10.37 -61.51 -10.34
C SER A 5 -10.07 -60.22 -9.66
N GLY A 6 -8.75 -59.97 -9.47
CA GLY A 6 -8.21 -58.70 -8.99
C GLY A 6 -8.40 -57.59 -10.02
N LEU A 7 -8.91 -56.46 -9.57
CA LEU A 7 -8.78 -55.17 -10.22
C LEU A 7 -7.55 -54.48 -9.71
N PRO A 8 -6.76 -53.79 -10.56
CA PRO A 8 -5.59 -53.08 -10.11
C PRO A 8 -6.04 -51.80 -9.35
N THR A 9 -5.66 -51.76 -8.08
CA THR A 9 -5.72 -50.52 -7.28
C THR A 9 -4.64 -49.59 -7.77
N ASP A 10 -5.04 -48.71 -8.68
CA ASP A 10 -4.24 -47.48 -8.98
C ASP A 10 -4.08 -46.70 -7.71
N SER A 11 -2.87 -46.74 -7.18
CA SER A 11 -2.41 -45.94 -6.06
C SER A 11 -2.44 -44.46 -6.47
N VAL A 12 -3.58 -43.81 -6.21
CA VAL A 12 -3.62 -42.36 -6.11
C VAL A 12 -2.77 -42.01 -4.88
N ALA A 13 -1.55 -41.56 -5.15
CA ALA A 13 -0.69 -41.01 -4.13
C ALA A 13 -1.36 -39.72 -3.58
N TYR A 14 -2.13 -39.94 -2.50
CA TYR A 14 -2.56 -38.81 -1.66
C TYR A 14 -1.29 -38.20 -1.10
N MET A 15 -0.91 -37.05 -1.64
CA MET A 15 0.09 -36.19 -1.00
C MET A 15 -0.40 -35.93 0.42
N THR A 16 0.33 -36.43 1.39
CA THR A 16 0.18 -36.15 2.81
C THR A 16 -0.01 -34.66 3.03
N PRO A 17 -0.99 -34.23 3.84
CA PRO A 17 -1.12 -32.83 4.21
C PRO A 17 0.20 -32.39 4.83
N VAL A 18 0.75 -31.30 4.31
CA VAL A 18 1.95 -30.67 4.86
C VAL A 18 1.69 -30.45 6.34
N ALA A 19 2.50 -31.08 7.16
CA ALA A 19 2.41 -31.05 8.61
C ALA A 19 2.28 -29.60 9.09
N THR A 20 1.19 -29.30 9.79
CA THR A 20 0.95 -28.06 10.52
C THR A 20 1.72 -28.08 11.84
N GLY A 21 3.05 -28.15 11.75
CA GLY A 21 3.95 -27.78 12.84
C GLY A 21 4.13 -26.27 12.85
N PRO A 22 4.49 -25.65 13.99
CA PRO A 22 4.83 -24.22 14.04
C PRO A 22 5.86 -23.94 12.96
N ALA A 23 5.52 -23.02 12.03
CA ALA A 23 6.38 -22.71 10.89
C ALA A 23 7.76 -22.29 11.41
N GLU A 24 8.81 -22.98 10.98
CA GLU A 24 10.18 -22.64 11.40
C GLU A 24 10.43 -21.14 11.19
N PRO A 25 10.94 -20.40 12.19
CA PRO A 25 11.18 -18.97 12.11
C PRO A 25 11.98 -18.56 10.87
N ARG A 26 12.87 -19.42 10.40
CA ARG A 26 13.66 -19.24 9.17
C ARG A 26 12.78 -19.24 7.90
N ARG A 27 11.77 -20.11 7.82
CA ARG A 27 10.85 -20.20 6.68
C ARG A 27 9.96 -18.95 6.58
N LEU A 28 9.48 -18.48 7.73
CA LEU A 28 8.70 -17.23 7.80
C LEU A 28 9.54 -16.03 7.36
N ALA A 29 10.78 -15.91 7.84
CA ALA A 29 11.69 -14.82 7.46
C ALA A 29 12.01 -14.83 5.96
N VAL A 30 12.26 -15.99 5.36
CA VAL A 30 12.53 -16.15 3.94
C VAL A 30 11.29 -15.79 3.09
N ASN A 31 10.10 -16.28 3.46
CA ASN A 31 8.86 -15.95 2.78
C ASN A 31 8.58 -14.45 2.84
N PHE A 32 8.80 -13.83 4.00
CA PHE A 32 8.64 -12.40 4.18
C PHE A 32 9.64 -11.60 3.34
N ALA A 33 10.90 -12.02 3.27
CA ALA A 33 11.92 -11.37 2.44
C ALA A 33 11.56 -11.41 0.94
N PHE A 34 11.08 -12.55 0.44
CA PHE A 34 10.61 -12.68 -0.94
C PHE A 34 9.41 -11.79 -1.26
N LEU A 35 8.42 -11.75 -0.35
CA LEU A 35 7.26 -10.88 -0.50
C LEU A 35 7.69 -9.40 -0.54
N THR A 36 8.50 -8.98 0.44
CA THR A 36 8.97 -7.60 0.55
C THR A 36 9.80 -7.18 -0.67
N ALA A 37 10.73 -8.02 -1.10
CA ALA A 37 11.55 -7.75 -2.28
C ALA A 37 10.70 -7.68 -3.56
N GLY A 38 9.72 -8.61 -3.71
CA GLY A 38 8.80 -8.62 -4.84
C GLY A 38 7.92 -7.37 -4.90
N GLU A 39 7.29 -7.01 -3.80
CA GLU A 39 6.46 -5.81 -3.69
C GLU A 39 7.28 -4.52 -3.89
N PHE A 40 8.47 -4.44 -3.30
CA PHE A 40 9.36 -3.30 -3.48
C PHE A 40 9.79 -3.14 -4.94
N GLY A 41 10.23 -4.22 -5.59
CA GLY A 41 10.60 -4.23 -7.01
C GLY A 41 9.42 -3.80 -7.90
N ALA A 42 8.22 -4.33 -7.64
CA ALA A 42 7.01 -3.94 -8.34
C ALA A 42 6.69 -2.44 -8.18
N LYS A 43 6.83 -1.88 -6.97
CA LYS A 43 6.62 -0.45 -6.71
C LYS A 43 7.65 0.44 -7.41
N LEU A 44 8.92 0.04 -7.44
CA LEU A 44 9.95 0.76 -8.19
C LEU A 44 9.65 0.76 -9.69
N LEU A 45 9.27 -0.38 -10.27
CA LEU A 45 8.88 -0.48 -11.68
C LEU A 45 7.66 0.40 -11.98
N THR A 46 6.66 0.40 -11.09
CA THR A 46 5.49 1.28 -11.21
C THR A 46 5.91 2.74 -11.22
N PHE A 47 6.73 3.16 -10.27
CA PHE A 47 7.19 4.54 -10.17
C PHE A 47 7.99 4.96 -11.41
N ALA A 48 8.92 4.11 -11.87
CA ALA A 48 9.71 4.35 -13.09
C ALA A 48 8.82 4.46 -14.34
N SER A 49 7.82 3.57 -14.48
CA SER A 49 6.87 3.58 -15.59
C SER A 49 6.07 4.88 -15.67
N PHE A 50 5.52 5.33 -14.53
CA PHE A 50 4.74 6.56 -14.49
C PHE A 50 5.59 7.82 -14.59
N THR A 51 6.83 7.79 -14.10
CA THR A 51 7.82 8.86 -14.34
C THR A 51 8.12 8.99 -15.83
N TYR A 52 8.33 7.86 -16.53
CA TYR A 52 8.55 7.83 -17.97
C TYR A 52 7.34 8.35 -18.75
N LEU A 53 6.12 7.92 -18.38
CA LEU A 53 4.87 8.42 -18.96
C LEU A 53 4.75 9.94 -18.82
N ALA A 54 4.98 10.46 -17.62
CA ALA A 54 4.90 11.90 -17.35
C ALA A 54 5.89 12.71 -18.19
N ARG A 55 7.15 12.22 -18.29
CA ARG A 55 8.19 12.87 -19.10
C ARG A 55 7.89 12.86 -20.60
N THR A 56 7.29 11.76 -21.07
CA THR A 56 7.06 11.56 -22.50
C THR A 56 5.82 12.28 -22.99
N LEU A 57 4.73 12.26 -22.20
CA LEU A 57 3.41 12.77 -22.60
C LEU A 57 3.12 14.18 -22.09
N GLY A 58 3.85 14.63 -21.09
CA GLY A 58 3.63 15.93 -20.46
C GLY A 58 2.43 15.97 -19.50
N PRO A 59 2.22 17.12 -18.79
CA PRO A 59 1.29 17.17 -17.66
C PRO A 59 -0.18 17.04 -18.04
N VAL A 60 -0.60 17.46 -19.24
CA VAL A 60 -2.01 17.37 -19.68
C VAL A 60 -2.43 15.92 -19.88
N SER A 61 -1.70 15.17 -20.71
CA SER A 61 -1.98 13.76 -20.97
C SER A 61 -1.78 12.91 -19.70
N TYR A 62 -0.76 13.26 -18.91
CA TYR A 62 -0.52 12.61 -17.63
C TYR A 62 -1.68 12.82 -16.64
N GLY A 63 -2.27 14.02 -16.62
CA GLY A 63 -3.45 14.34 -15.82
C GLY A 63 -4.66 13.47 -16.19
N ALA A 64 -4.91 13.28 -17.49
CA ALA A 64 -5.97 12.41 -17.98
C ALA A 64 -5.77 10.94 -17.51
N ILE A 65 -4.52 10.47 -17.50
CA ILE A 65 -4.17 9.15 -16.99
C ILE A 65 -4.40 9.07 -15.46
N GLU A 66 -3.94 10.06 -14.69
CA GLU A 66 -4.11 10.10 -13.24
C GLU A 66 -5.59 10.16 -12.83
N PHE A 67 -6.43 10.87 -13.58
CA PHE A 67 -7.88 10.86 -13.39
C PHE A 67 -8.45 9.45 -13.58
N THR A 68 -8.08 8.81 -14.71
CA THR A 68 -8.53 7.46 -15.03
C THR A 68 -8.13 6.47 -13.94
N LEU A 69 -6.88 6.50 -13.48
CA LEU A 69 -6.37 5.62 -12.44
C LEU A 69 -7.07 5.84 -11.10
N ALA A 70 -7.22 7.09 -10.67
CA ALA A 70 -7.90 7.41 -9.42
C ALA A 70 -9.38 6.98 -9.44
N LEU A 71 -10.05 7.17 -10.58
CA LEU A 71 -11.43 6.74 -10.76
C LEU A 71 -11.54 5.20 -10.77
N MET A 72 -10.63 4.51 -11.46
CA MET A 72 -10.60 3.05 -11.55
C MET A 72 -10.42 2.37 -10.19
N VAL A 73 -9.79 3.02 -9.20
CA VAL A 73 -9.74 2.48 -7.83
C VAL A 73 -11.14 2.21 -7.30
N PHE A 74 -12.09 3.13 -7.49
CA PHE A 74 -13.48 3.00 -7.01
C PHE A 74 -14.30 1.94 -7.75
N PHE A 75 -13.92 1.62 -9.00
CA PHE A 75 -14.54 0.52 -9.75
C PHE A 75 -13.85 -0.83 -9.53
N THR A 76 -12.57 -0.84 -9.15
CA THR A 76 -11.84 -2.07 -8.86
C THR A 76 -12.16 -2.62 -7.46
N LEU A 77 -12.30 -1.76 -6.45
CA LEU A 77 -12.59 -2.18 -5.07
C LEU A 77 -13.85 -3.03 -4.93
N PRO A 78 -14.99 -2.67 -5.56
CA PRO A 78 -16.19 -3.52 -5.51
C PRO A 78 -15.99 -4.90 -6.13
N THR A 79 -15.05 -5.09 -7.05
CA THR A 79 -14.79 -6.39 -7.67
C THR A 79 -14.20 -7.41 -6.71
N ASP A 80 -13.49 -6.96 -5.69
CA ASP A 80 -12.94 -7.81 -4.63
C ASP A 80 -13.78 -7.77 -3.35
N LEU A 81 -14.25 -6.61 -2.94
CA LEU A 81 -15.07 -6.36 -1.74
C LEU A 81 -14.51 -7.05 -0.46
N GLY A 82 -13.17 -7.25 -0.39
CA GLY A 82 -12.50 -7.96 0.70
C GLY A 82 -12.55 -9.50 0.59
N LEU A 83 -13.08 -10.04 -0.51
CA LEU A 83 -13.22 -11.50 -0.74
C LEU A 83 -11.86 -12.19 -0.80
N GLY A 84 -10.82 -11.51 -1.29
CA GLY A 84 -9.45 -12.04 -1.30
C GLY A 84 -8.95 -12.32 0.12
N ALA A 85 -9.01 -11.34 1.00
CA ALA A 85 -8.56 -11.48 2.39
C ALA A 85 -9.44 -12.45 3.19
N TYR A 86 -10.76 -12.43 2.96
CA TYR A 86 -11.69 -13.40 3.53
C TYR A 86 -11.34 -14.82 3.09
N GLY A 87 -11.15 -15.04 1.79
CA GLY A 87 -10.84 -16.36 1.22
C GLY A 87 -9.49 -16.89 1.72
N ALA A 88 -8.48 -16.04 1.81
CA ALA A 88 -7.18 -16.42 2.35
C ALA A 88 -7.29 -16.93 3.80
N ARG A 89 -8.05 -16.20 4.64
CA ARG A 89 -8.28 -16.59 6.04
C ARG A 89 -9.10 -17.87 6.17
N GLU A 90 -10.14 -18.03 5.35
CA GLU A 90 -11.05 -19.19 5.43
C GLU A 90 -10.35 -20.48 4.97
N ILE A 91 -9.56 -20.44 3.88
CA ILE A 91 -8.77 -21.58 3.43
C ILE A 91 -7.69 -21.94 4.45
N ALA A 92 -7.03 -20.97 5.07
CA ALA A 92 -6.04 -21.24 6.12
C ALA A 92 -6.65 -21.99 7.32
N ARG A 93 -7.94 -21.73 7.63
CA ARG A 93 -8.67 -22.43 8.70
C ARG A 93 -9.21 -23.79 8.26
N HIS A 94 -9.66 -23.91 7.02
CA HIS A 94 -10.31 -25.08 6.44
C HIS A 94 -9.68 -25.46 5.10
N PRO A 95 -8.44 -26.04 5.09
CA PRO A 95 -7.72 -26.34 3.85
C PRO A 95 -8.46 -27.30 2.90
N ALA A 96 -9.29 -28.20 3.46
CA ALA A 96 -10.10 -29.14 2.66
C ALA A 96 -11.09 -28.43 1.73
N ASP A 97 -11.54 -27.21 2.06
CA ASP A 97 -12.47 -26.43 1.27
C ASP A 97 -11.80 -25.57 0.18
N ALA A 98 -10.47 -25.60 0.07
CA ALA A 98 -9.71 -24.72 -0.81
C ALA A 98 -10.20 -24.71 -2.26
N SER A 99 -10.42 -25.91 -2.85
CA SER A 99 -10.91 -26.02 -4.25
C SER A 99 -12.32 -25.48 -4.42
N ARG A 100 -13.19 -25.67 -3.44
CA ARG A 100 -14.56 -25.14 -3.44
C ARG A 100 -14.55 -23.62 -3.35
N LEU A 101 -13.81 -23.08 -2.36
CA LEU A 101 -13.71 -21.62 -2.14
C LEU A 101 -13.03 -20.92 -3.32
N LEU A 102 -11.98 -21.53 -3.92
CA LEU A 102 -11.36 -20.97 -5.12
C LEU A 102 -12.39 -20.77 -6.22
N ARG A 103 -13.24 -21.76 -6.48
CA ARG A 103 -14.26 -21.71 -7.54
C ARG A 103 -15.38 -20.73 -7.21
N GLU A 104 -15.89 -20.74 -5.99
CA GLU A 104 -17.00 -19.88 -5.55
C GLU A 104 -16.57 -18.40 -5.47
N LEU A 105 -15.45 -18.10 -4.84
CA LEU A 105 -14.96 -16.73 -4.70
C LEU A 105 -14.49 -16.13 -6.03
N THR A 106 -13.84 -16.92 -6.90
CA THR A 106 -13.49 -16.45 -8.25
C THR A 106 -14.74 -16.17 -9.07
N GLY A 107 -15.79 -17.02 -8.97
CA GLY A 107 -17.07 -16.80 -9.64
C GLY A 107 -17.79 -15.55 -9.13
N LEU A 108 -17.82 -15.34 -7.82
CA LEU A 108 -18.41 -14.15 -7.23
C LEU A 108 -17.67 -12.86 -7.62
N ARG A 109 -16.34 -12.87 -7.58
CA ARG A 109 -15.52 -11.75 -8.05
C ARG A 109 -15.73 -11.45 -9.53
N LEU A 110 -15.94 -12.48 -10.36
CA LEU A 110 -16.25 -12.29 -11.78
C LEU A 110 -17.63 -11.63 -11.98
N LEU A 111 -18.63 -12.04 -11.19
CA LEU A 111 -19.94 -11.40 -11.20
C LEU A 111 -19.85 -9.93 -10.79
N LEU A 112 -19.16 -9.64 -9.69
CA LEU A 112 -18.94 -8.27 -9.21
C LEU A 112 -18.14 -7.42 -10.21
N SER A 113 -17.14 -8.01 -10.89
CA SER A 113 -16.37 -7.34 -11.94
C SER A 113 -17.24 -6.97 -13.13
N PHE A 114 -18.12 -7.87 -13.54
CA PHE A 114 -19.07 -7.60 -14.61
C PHE A 114 -20.06 -6.48 -14.24
N CYS A 115 -20.61 -6.52 -13.02
CA CYS A 115 -21.47 -5.44 -12.51
C CYS A 115 -20.72 -4.10 -12.43
N SER A 116 -19.48 -4.12 -11.95
CA SER A 116 -18.65 -2.91 -11.88
C SER A 116 -18.30 -2.36 -13.26
N MET A 117 -18.03 -3.23 -14.23
CA MET A 117 -17.80 -2.84 -15.63
C MET A 117 -19.06 -2.22 -16.27
N LEU A 118 -20.24 -2.78 -16.04
CA LEU A 118 -21.49 -2.21 -16.50
C LEU A 118 -21.74 -0.83 -15.86
N LEU A 119 -21.52 -0.71 -14.55
CA LEU A 119 -21.64 0.56 -13.85
C LEU A 119 -20.66 1.60 -14.39
N LEU A 120 -19.41 1.20 -14.68
CA LEU A 120 -18.43 2.06 -15.34
C LEU A 120 -18.90 2.49 -16.73
N GLY A 121 -19.48 1.57 -17.52
CA GLY A 121 -20.04 1.88 -18.84
C GLY A 121 -21.13 2.94 -18.76
N VAL A 122 -22.09 2.76 -17.83
CA VAL A 122 -23.15 3.75 -17.59
C VAL A 122 -22.53 5.09 -17.13
N PHE A 123 -21.56 5.06 -16.23
CA PHE A 123 -20.87 6.26 -15.77
C PHE A 123 -20.19 7.03 -16.92
N ILE A 124 -19.52 6.33 -17.86
CA ILE A 124 -18.87 6.95 -19.03
C ILE A 124 -19.87 7.67 -19.93
N LEU A 125 -21.12 7.20 -20.03
CA LEU A 125 -22.15 7.88 -20.83
C LEU A 125 -22.45 9.30 -20.29
N PHE A 126 -22.49 9.43 -18.97
CA PHE A 126 -22.75 10.71 -18.30
C PHE A 126 -21.48 11.55 -18.05
N LEU A 127 -20.30 11.01 -18.32
CA LEU A 127 -19.05 11.70 -18.10
C LEU A 127 -18.83 12.81 -19.13
N HIS A 128 -18.66 14.06 -18.70
CA HIS A 128 -18.36 15.20 -19.55
C HIS A 128 -16.85 15.41 -19.70
N LYS A 129 -16.21 14.49 -20.42
CA LYS A 129 -14.77 14.52 -20.72
C LYS A 129 -14.53 14.25 -22.21
N SER A 130 -13.28 14.47 -22.65
CA SER A 130 -12.93 14.27 -24.07
C SER A 130 -13.20 12.82 -24.54
N PRO A 131 -13.50 12.61 -25.82
CA PRO A 131 -13.70 11.25 -26.35
C PRO A 131 -12.48 10.34 -26.09
N GLU A 132 -11.27 10.89 -26.13
CA GLU A 132 -10.03 10.15 -25.87
C GLU A 132 -9.94 9.69 -24.42
N GLN A 133 -10.31 10.52 -23.45
CA GLN A 133 -10.37 10.12 -22.03
C GLN A 133 -11.46 9.07 -21.76
N LYS A 134 -12.63 9.22 -22.40
CA LYS A 134 -13.70 8.20 -22.31
C LYS A 134 -13.24 6.86 -22.88
N ALA A 135 -12.55 6.87 -24.03
CA ALA A 135 -12.00 5.68 -24.63
C ALA A 135 -10.91 5.03 -23.76
N LEU A 136 -10.00 5.81 -23.20
CA LEU A 136 -9.01 5.33 -22.24
C LEU A 136 -9.69 4.64 -21.05
N LEU A 137 -10.70 5.29 -20.44
CA LEU A 137 -11.41 4.77 -19.29
C LEU A 137 -12.18 3.47 -19.63
N ALA A 138 -12.82 3.41 -20.80
CA ALA A 138 -13.53 2.24 -21.27
C ALA A 138 -12.59 1.04 -21.47
N VAL A 139 -11.46 1.26 -22.16
CA VAL A 139 -10.47 0.20 -22.41
C VAL A 139 -9.79 -0.24 -21.12
N TYR A 140 -9.44 0.73 -20.25
CA TYR A 140 -8.88 0.40 -18.94
C TYR A 140 -9.88 -0.41 -18.11
N GLY A 141 -11.19 -0.10 -18.21
CA GLY A 141 -12.28 -0.83 -17.58
C GLY A 141 -12.37 -2.31 -17.97
N LEU A 142 -11.92 -2.70 -19.17
CA LEU A 142 -11.87 -4.11 -19.57
C LEU A 142 -10.94 -4.93 -18.67
N SER A 143 -9.92 -4.31 -18.07
CA SER A 143 -9.03 -4.98 -17.12
C SER A 143 -9.77 -5.51 -15.89
N LEU A 144 -10.93 -4.94 -15.53
CA LEU A 144 -11.77 -5.41 -14.41
C LEU A 144 -12.14 -6.88 -14.56
N LEU A 145 -12.39 -7.36 -15.80
CA LEU A 145 -12.73 -8.76 -16.06
C LEU A 145 -11.56 -9.73 -15.82
N GLY A 146 -10.33 -9.23 -15.83
CA GLY A 146 -9.14 -10.01 -15.52
C GLY A 146 -8.83 -10.08 -14.01
N THR A 147 -9.31 -9.10 -13.21
CA THR A 147 -8.99 -9.01 -11.78
C THR A 147 -9.42 -10.22 -10.95
N PRO A 148 -10.54 -10.92 -11.21
CA PRO A 148 -10.93 -12.13 -10.46
C PRO A 148 -9.91 -13.25 -10.53
N TYR A 149 -9.12 -13.30 -11.61
CA TYR A 149 -8.09 -14.31 -11.86
C TYR A 149 -6.72 -13.95 -11.30
N LEU A 150 -6.58 -12.79 -10.63
CA LEU A 150 -5.41 -12.45 -9.84
C LEU A 150 -5.49 -13.21 -8.50
N LEU A 151 -4.91 -14.41 -8.48
CA LEU A 151 -5.08 -15.38 -7.37
C LEU A 151 -4.03 -15.23 -6.27
N GLN A 152 -3.47 -14.03 -6.07
CA GLN A 152 -2.48 -13.77 -5.02
C GLN A 152 -3.00 -14.13 -3.62
N TRP A 153 -4.28 -13.88 -3.35
CA TRP A 153 -4.95 -14.27 -2.12
C TRP A 153 -4.93 -15.79 -1.87
N PHE A 154 -5.02 -16.59 -2.93
CA PHE A 154 -4.94 -18.04 -2.84
C PHE A 154 -3.51 -18.51 -2.52
N PHE A 155 -2.50 -17.82 -3.06
CA PHE A 155 -1.09 -18.07 -2.68
C PHE A 155 -0.83 -17.72 -1.22
N GLN A 156 -1.40 -16.61 -0.74
CA GLN A 156 -1.32 -16.20 0.67
C GLN A 156 -1.95 -17.24 1.60
N ALA A 157 -3.10 -17.80 1.22
CA ALA A 157 -3.79 -18.85 1.98
C ALA A 157 -2.94 -20.10 2.21
N HIS A 158 -1.99 -20.38 1.31
CA HIS A 158 -1.10 -21.54 1.34
C HIS A 158 0.33 -21.21 1.75
N ASP A 159 0.58 -20.05 2.35
CA ASP A 159 1.93 -19.55 2.72
C ASP A 159 2.95 -19.52 1.55
N GLN A 160 2.46 -19.42 0.31
CA GLN A 160 3.28 -19.37 -0.91
C GLN A 160 3.64 -17.93 -1.28
N MET A 161 4.22 -17.16 -0.34
CA MET A 161 4.49 -15.72 -0.49
C MET A 161 5.41 -15.41 -1.68
N ARG A 162 6.29 -16.35 -2.07
CA ARG A 162 7.10 -16.23 -3.28
C ARG A 162 6.28 -16.00 -4.55
N TRP A 163 5.12 -16.66 -4.68
CA TRP A 163 4.26 -16.51 -5.84
C TRP A 163 3.43 -15.23 -5.79
N VAL A 164 3.16 -14.70 -4.59
CA VAL A 164 2.55 -13.37 -4.42
C VAL A 164 3.47 -12.30 -4.98
N GLY A 165 4.73 -12.27 -4.53
CA GLY A 165 5.74 -11.35 -5.03
C GLY A 165 6.02 -11.53 -6.52
N ALA A 166 6.11 -12.78 -7.01
CA ALA A 166 6.32 -13.07 -8.42
C ALA A 166 5.17 -12.55 -9.30
N ALA A 167 3.90 -12.71 -8.87
CA ALA A 167 2.75 -12.20 -9.60
C ALA A 167 2.75 -10.66 -9.67
N SER A 168 3.14 -9.97 -8.58
CA SER A 168 3.30 -8.52 -8.57
C SER A 168 4.40 -8.07 -9.55
N ILE A 169 5.54 -8.76 -9.57
CA ILE A 169 6.63 -8.47 -10.52
C ILE A 169 6.19 -8.73 -11.96
N VAL A 170 5.54 -9.86 -12.25
CA VAL A 170 5.04 -10.18 -13.61
C VAL A 170 4.12 -9.09 -14.13
N ARG A 171 3.18 -8.62 -13.31
CA ARG A 171 2.27 -7.53 -13.68
C ARG A 171 3.01 -6.25 -14.00
N GLN A 172 3.88 -5.80 -13.09
CA GLN A 172 4.57 -4.52 -13.25
C GLN A 172 5.65 -4.57 -14.32
N SER A 173 6.35 -5.70 -14.47
CA SER A 173 7.32 -5.88 -15.54
C SER A 173 6.63 -5.94 -16.91
N GLY A 174 5.50 -6.65 -17.01
CA GLY A 174 4.70 -6.69 -18.24
C GLY A 174 4.22 -5.29 -18.65
N PHE A 175 3.66 -4.54 -17.70
CA PHE A 175 3.26 -3.15 -17.93
C PHE A 175 4.46 -2.27 -18.34
N ALA A 176 5.57 -2.32 -17.59
CA ALA A 176 6.74 -1.49 -17.82
C ALA A 176 7.39 -1.80 -19.19
N LEU A 177 7.59 -3.08 -19.52
CA LEU A 177 8.20 -3.49 -20.78
C LEU A 177 7.39 -3.04 -21.99
N LEU A 178 6.08 -3.28 -21.97
CA LEU A 178 5.20 -2.85 -23.06
C LEU A 178 5.18 -1.31 -23.18
N LEU A 179 5.17 -0.63 -22.03
CA LEU A 179 5.17 0.82 -21.99
C LEU A 179 6.47 1.40 -22.56
N PHE A 180 7.64 0.94 -22.09
CA PHE A 180 8.93 1.45 -22.56
C PHE A 180 9.19 1.11 -24.04
N ALA A 181 8.68 -0.03 -24.53
CA ALA A 181 8.81 -0.42 -25.93
C ALA A 181 7.93 0.42 -26.86
N ALA A 182 6.70 0.75 -26.44
CA ALA A 182 5.68 1.36 -27.29
C ALA A 182 5.53 2.87 -27.11
N CYS A 183 5.65 3.37 -25.86
CA CYS A 183 5.32 4.77 -25.56
C CYS A 183 6.37 5.74 -26.10
N ARG A 184 5.89 6.70 -26.91
CA ARG A 184 6.69 7.79 -27.48
C ARG A 184 5.88 9.09 -27.45
N ARG A 185 6.46 10.21 -27.83
CA ARG A 185 5.72 11.48 -27.96
C ARG A 185 4.54 11.33 -28.91
N GLY A 186 3.36 11.77 -28.50
CA GLY A 186 2.13 11.58 -29.28
C GLY A 186 1.50 10.19 -29.18
N PHE A 187 1.92 9.37 -28.21
CA PHE A 187 1.35 8.04 -27.99
C PHE A 187 -0.13 8.15 -27.59
N PRO A 188 -1.05 7.44 -28.23
CA PRO A 188 -2.47 7.53 -27.94
C PRO A 188 -2.78 7.02 -26.53
N LEU A 189 -3.55 7.78 -25.75
CA LEU A 189 -3.88 7.44 -24.36
C LEU A 189 -4.57 6.09 -24.24
N ILE A 190 -5.41 5.72 -25.22
CA ILE A 190 -6.11 4.43 -25.25
C ILE A 190 -5.17 3.22 -25.18
N ALA A 191 -3.97 3.35 -25.74
CA ALA A 191 -2.99 2.26 -25.74
C ALA A 191 -2.45 1.98 -24.33
N ILE A 192 -2.48 2.93 -23.40
CA ILE A 192 -2.12 2.71 -22.01
C ILE A 192 -3.14 1.76 -21.34
N GLY A 193 -4.43 1.93 -21.66
CA GLY A 193 -5.47 0.99 -21.22
C GLY A 193 -5.25 -0.42 -21.77
N LEU A 194 -4.83 -0.56 -23.04
CA LEU A 194 -4.50 -1.85 -23.64
C LEU A 194 -3.28 -2.50 -22.97
N ILE A 195 -2.25 -1.73 -22.67
CA ILE A 195 -1.06 -2.20 -21.93
C ILE A 195 -1.45 -2.73 -20.56
N GLU A 196 -2.32 -2.01 -19.83
CA GLU A 196 -2.82 -2.49 -18.54
C GLU A 196 -3.63 -3.77 -18.67
N CYS A 197 -4.52 -3.86 -19.66
CA CYS A 197 -5.27 -5.10 -19.94
C CYS A 197 -4.32 -6.26 -20.21
N ALA A 198 -3.29 -6.06 -21.03
CA ALA A 198 -2.27 -7.08 -21.31
C ALA A 198 -1.50 -7.49 -20.06
N ALA A 199 -1.11 -6.53 -19.20
CA ALA A 199 -0.45 -6.80 -17.94
C ALA A 199 -1.32 -7.60 -16.97
N VAL A 200 -2.61 -7.26 -16.86
CA VAL A 200 -3.58 -8.01 -16.03
C VAL A 200 -3.79 -9.42 -16.57
N VAL A 201 -4.00 -9.57 -17.88
CA VAL A 201 -4.20 -10.88 -18.53
C VAL A 201 -2.97 -11.76 -18.37
N SER A 202 -1.76 -11.24 -18.62
CA SER A 202 -0.52 -12.02 -18.45
C SER A 202 -0.35 -12.51 -17.01
N THR A 203 -0.70 -11.65 -16.04
CA THR A 203 -0.65 -12.02 -14.62
C THR A 203 -1.72 -13.05 -14.26
N ALA A 204 -2.92 -12.93 -14.81
CA ALA A 204 -4.00 -13.91 -14.63
C ALA A 204 -3.59 -15.29 -15.16
N ILE A 205 -3.00 -15.33 -16.36
CA ILE A 205 -2.45 -16.57 -16.96
C ILE A 205 -1.36 -17.16 -16.06
N PHE A 206 -0.44 -16.31 -15.58
CA PHE A 206 0.61 -16.74 -14.64
C PHE A 206 0.01 -17.34 -13.37
N CYS A 207 -0.96 -16.67 -12.74
CA CYS A 207 -1.62 -17.17 -11.51
C CYS A 207 -2.31 -18.51 -11.75
N ILE A 208 -3.08 -18.65 -12.84
CA ILE A 208 -3.75 -19.90 -13.21
C ILE A 208 -2.72 -21.01 -13.44
N TYR A 209 -1.64 -20.72 -14.15
CA TYR A 209 -0.55 -21.68 -14.38
C TYR A 209 0.06 -22.18 -13.07
N ILE A 210 0.36 -21.28 -12.14
CA ILE A 210 0.93 -21.67 -10.83
C ILE A 210 -0.05 -22.53 -10.04
N VAL A 211 -1.33 -22.14 -9.95
CA VAL A 211 -2.35 -22.89 -9.23
C VAL A 211 -2.49 -24.30 -9.80
N THR A 212 -2.54 -24.44 -11.13
CA THR A 212 -2.80 -25.72 -11.78
C THR A 212 -1.58 -26.62 -11.83
N ARG A 213 -0.39 -26.07 -12.15
CA ARG A 213 0.81 -26.88 -12.42
C ARG A 213 1.75 -27.01 -11.22
N ARG A 214 1.79 -26.02 -10.33
CA ARG A 214 2.72 -26.01 -9.19
C ARG A 214 2.06 -26.35 -7.86
N MET A 215 0.77 -25.98 -7.71
CA MET A 215 0.01 -26.27 -6.49
C MET A 215 -0.91 -27.49 -6.66
N ALA A 216 -0.98 -28.07 -7.85
CA ALA A 216 -1.78 -29.27 -8.19
C ALA A 216 -3.29 -29.13 -7.92
N TYR A 217 -3.82 -27.90 -7.96
CA TYR A 217 -5.26 -27.67 -7.91
C TYR A 217 -5.82 -27.70 -9.34
N PRO A 218 -6.67 -28.66 -9.70
CA PRO A 218 -7.26 -28.69 -11.05
C PRO A 218 -8.11 -27.45 -11.31
N TRP A 219 -7.88 -26.82 -12.46
CA TRP A 219 -8.69 -25.67 -12.83
C TRP A 219 -10.14 -26.10 -13.07
N GLN A 220 -11.05 -25.49 -12.32
CA GLN A 220 -12.48 -25.70 -12.46
C GLN A 220 -13.14 -24.38 -12.89
N ARG A 221 -14.21 -24.48 -13.68
CA ARG A 221 -14.97 -23.29 -14.10
C ARG A 221 -15.47 -22.53 -12.86
N PRO A 222 -15.32 -21.20 -12.82
CA PRO A 222 -15.88 -20.37 -11.76
C PRO A 222 -17.38 -20.62 -11.58
N ARG A 223 -17.83 -20.73 -10.36
CA ARG A 223 -19.25 -20.93 -10.06
C ARG A 223 -19.91 -19.58 -9.82
N LEU A 224 -20.70 -19.12 -10.81
CA LEU A 224 -21.34 -17.80 -10.75
C LEU A 224 -22.49 -17.73 -9.74
N TRP A 225 -23.09 -18.88 -9.41
CA TRP A 225 -24.19 -18.95 -8.47
C TRP A 225 -24.03 -20.11 -7.47
N SER A 226 -24.07 -19.81 -6.18
CA SER A 226 -24.17 -20.81 -5.10
C SER A 226 -25.01 -20.25 -3.96
N ALA A 227 -25.66 -21.11 -3.20
CA ALA A 227 -26.52 -20.70 -2.06
C ALA A 227 -25.72 -19.96 -0.95
N GLY A 228 -24.39 -20.04 -0.95
CA GLY A 228 -23.52 -19.39 0.02
C GLY A 228 -22.97 -18.01 -0.37
N LEU A 229 -23.26 -17.52 -1.59
CA LEU A 229 -22.67 -16.27 -2.12
C LEU A 229 -22.92 -15.06 -1.22
N LEU A 230 -24.18 -14.84 -0.79
CA LEU A 230 -24.53 -13.74 0.11
C LEU A 230 -23.80 -13.83 1.46
N ARG A 231 -23.59 -15.04 1.95
CA ARG A 231 -22.83 -15.27 3.18
C ARG A 231 -21.36 -14.84 3.02
N HIS A 232 -20.74 -15.17 1.90
CA HIS A 232 -19.35 -14.74 1.62
C HIS A 232 -19.26 -13.21 1.52
N VAL A 233 -20.20 -12.56 0.82
CA VAL A 233 -20.26 -11.08 0.74
C VAL A 233 -20.40 -10.48 2.13
N TRP A 234 -21.33 -10.99 2.96
CA TRP A 234 -21.54 -10.47 4.31
C TRP A 234 -20.31 -10.55 5.19
N HIS A 235 -19.57 -11.67 5.14
CA HIS A 235 -18.36 -11.85 5.95
C HIS A 235 -17.14 -11.08 5.40
N ALA A 236 -17.09 -10.81 4.09
CA ALA A 236 -16.02 -10.05 3.46
C ALA A 236 -16.25 -8.53 3.51
N SER A 237 -17.51 -8.08 3.51
CA SER A 237 -17.87 -6.65 3.40
C SER A 237 -17.23 -5.72 4.43
N PRO A 238 -16.99 -6.08 5.72
CA PRO A 238 -16.30 -5.18 6.64
C PRO A 238 -14.84 -4.87 6.20
N ILE A 239 -14.17 -5.85 5.57
CA ILE A 239 -12.82 -5.67 5.03
C ILE A 239 -12.89 -4.75 3.81
N GLY A 240 -13.82 -5.03 2.87
CA GLY A 240 -14.02 -4.20 1.68
C GLY A 240 -14.41 -2.76 2.02
N LEU A 241 -15.23 -2.55 3.06
CA LEU A 241 -15.59 -1.21 3.52
C LEU A 241 -14.38 -0.44 4.09
N SER A 242 -13.47 -1.14 4.78
CA SER A 242 -12.22 -0.54 5.25
C SER A 242 -11.33 -0.08 4.11
N GLU A 243 -11.23 -0.89 3.05
CA GLU A 243 -10.49 -0.59 1.83
C GLU A 243 -11.10 0.60 1.08
N LEU A 244 -12.44 0.63 1.01
CA LEU A 244 -13.18 1.73 0.39
C LEU A 244 -12.97 3.05 1.15
N ALA A 245 -13.04 3.03 2.48
CA ALA A 245 -12.77 4.21 3.30
C ALA A 245 -11.33 4.73 3.09
N TRP A 246 -10.34 3.81 3.01
CA TRP A 246 -8.97 4.15 2.69
C TRP A 246 -8.85 4.78 1.29
N ALA A 247 -9.55 4.24 0.28
CA ALA A 247 -9.55 4.78 -1.07
C ALA A 247 -10.18 6.18 -1.12
N PHE A 248 -11.28 6.42 -0.41
CA PHE A 248 -11.86 7.76 -0.29
C PHE A 248 -10.88 8.75 0.32
N MET A 249 -10.18 8.37 1.38
CA MET A 249 -9.18 9.23 2.00
C MET A 249 -8.06 9.61 1.04
N TRP A 250 -7.58 8.69 0.17
CA TRP A 250 -6.39 8.92 -0.65
C TRP A 250 -6.67 9.36 -2.08
N TYR A 251 -7.77 8.92 -2.69
CA TYR A 251 -8.02 9.12 -4.13
C TYR A 251 -9.19 10.04 -4.45
N PHE A 252 -10.11 10.29 -3.51
CA PHE A 252 -11.26 11.14 -3.77
C PHE A 252 -10.88 12.55 -4.18
N CYS A 253 -9.87 13.13 -3.53
CA CYS A 253 -9.36 14.47 -3.89
C CYS A 253 -8.86 14.53 -5.34
N THR A 254 -8.21 13.46 -5.82
CA THR A 254 -7.73 13.34 -7.21
C THR A 254 -8.90 13.29 -8.19
N VAL A 255 -9.92 12.48 -7.87
CA VAL A 255 -11.13 12.36 -8.70
C VAL A 255 -11.88 13.70 -8.75
N LEU A 256 -12.12 14.34 -7.61
CA LEU A 256 -12.80 15.63 -7.56
C LEU A 256 -12.03 16.72 -8.31
N LEU A 257 -10.70 16.75 -8.14
CA LEU A 257 -9.83 17.67 -8.87
C LEU A 257 -9.94 17.45 -10.38
N GLY A 258 -10.02 16.19 -10.81
CA GLY A 258 -10.21 15.84 -12.22
C GLY A 258 -11.53 16.31 -12.80
N PHE A 259 -12.60 16.43 -12.02
CA PHE A 259 -13.87 17.01 -12.47
C PHE A 259 -13.85 18.55 -12.53
N LEU A 260 -13.17 19.18 -11.58
CA LEU A 260 -13.27 20.62 -11.34
C LEU A 260 -12.13 21.46 -11.93
N SER A 261 -11.06 20.80 -12.44
CA SER A 261 -9.85 21.49 -12.86
C SER A 261 -9.36 21.01 -14.24
N PRO A 262 -8.57 21.84 -14.95
CA PRO A 262 -7.89 21.41 -16.17
C PRO A 262 -6.97 20.21 -15.91
N ASP A 263 -6.83 19.34 -16.91
CA ASP A 263 -6.01 18.14 -16.83
C ASP A 263 -4.53 18.43 -16.49
N GLN A 264 -4.00 19.59 -16.90
CA GLN A 264 -2.65 20.03 -16.55
C GLN A 264 -2.46 20.19 -15.03
N SER A 265 -3.39 20.83 -14.33
CA SER A 265 -3.34 20.98 -12.86
C SER A 265 -3.44 19.62 -12.16
N LEU A 266 -4.23 18.73 -12.73
CA LEU A 266 -4.33 17.35 -12.25
C LEU A 266 -3.04 16.57 -12.48
N GLY A 267 -2.37 16.77 -13.64
CA GLY A 267 -1.08 16.15 -13.93
C GLY A 267 0.01 16.57 -12.94
N TRP A 268 0.08 17.84 -12.61
CA TRP A 268 1.01 18.36 -11.59
C TRP A 268 0.72 17.79 -10.19
N PHE A 269 -0.56 17.79 -9.81
CA PHE A 269 -0.98 17.19 -8.54
C PHE A 269 -0.69 15.68 -8.51
N GLY A 270 -1.03 14.95 -9.57
CA GLY A 270 -0.82 13.51 -9.69
C GLY A 270 0.65 13.13 -9.59
N ALA A 271 1.55 13.85 -10.24
CA ALA A 271 3.00 13.65 -10.12
C ALA A 271 3.48 13.84 -8.67
N SER A 272 3.02 14.91 -8.02
CA SER A 272 3.32 15.20 -6.61
C SER A 272 2.79 14.13 -5.68
N HIS A 273 1.53 13.75 -5.83
CA HIS A 273 0.87 12.70 -5.04
C HIS A 273 1.56 11.34 -5.20
N ARG A 274 1.91 10.94 -6.43
CA ARG A 274 2.60 9.69 -6.73
C ARG A 274 4.00 9.63 -6.12
N THR A 275 4.74 10.75 -6.14
CA THR A 275 6.05 10.82 -5.48
C THR A 275 5.92 10.61 -3.98
N VAL A 276 4.95 11.27 -3.34
CA VAL A 276 4.70 11.09 -1.90
C VAL A 276 4.23 9.67 -1.58
N MET A 277 3.38 9.06 -2.41
CA MET A 277 2.94 7.66 -2.25
C MET A 277 4.10 6.67 -2.39
N ALA A 278 5.05 6.91 -3.31
CA ALA A 278 6.26 6.11 -3.44
C ALA A 278 7.10 6.17 -2.15
N LEU A 279 7.30 7.37 -1.60
CA LEU A 279 8.00 7.57 -0.33
C LEU A 279 7.23 6.95 0.86
N HIS A 280 5.90 7.06 0.87
CA HIS A 280 5.04 6.43 1.88
C HIS A 280 5.17 4.89 1.91
N THR A 281 5.54 4.28 0.79
CA THR A 281 5.79 2.82 0.74
C THR A 281 6.91 2.42 1.70
N PHE A 282 7.98 3.21 1.83
CA PHE A 282 9.05 2.95 2.80
C PHE A 282 8.55 3.01 4.25
N VAL A 283 7.66 3.97 4.53
CA VAL A 283 7.01 4.07 5.84
C VAL A 283 6.20 2.81 6.13
N SER A 284 5.43 2.33 5.16
CA SER A 284 4.64 1.09 5.31
C SER A 284 5.53 -0.13 5.56
N LEU A 285 6.63 -0.28 4.81
CA LEU A 285 7.58 -1.37 4.99
C LEU A 285 8.21 -1.36 6.39
N TYR A 286 8.54 -0.20 6.93
CA TYR A 286 9.04 -0.08 8.28
C TYR A 286 8.06 -0.67 9.30
N PHE A 287 6.79 -0.30 9.22
CA PHE A 287 5.76 -0.79 10.16
C PHE A 287 5.40 -2.25 9.95
N TYR A 288 5.44 -2.78 8.72
CA TYR A 288 5.30 -4.22 8.49
C TYR A 288 6.36 -5.03 9.23
N ASN A 289 7.60 -4.52 9.28
CA ASN A 289 8.68 -5.16 10.02
C ASN A 289 8.52 -5.00 11.55
N LEU A 290 7.91 -3.93 12.02
CA LEU A 290 7.71 -3.66 13.43
C LEU A 290 6.52 -4.44 14.02
N LEU A 291 5.50 -4.77 13.20
CA LEU A 291 4.27 -5.41 13.65
C LEU A 291 4.47 -6.71 14.46
N PRO A 292 5.34 -7.66 14.07
CA PRO A 292 5.54 -8.87 14.87
C PRO A 292 6.08 -8.59 16.27
N SER A 293 6.93 -7.56 16.40
CA SER A 293 7.47 -7.14 17.69
C SER A 293 6.40 -6.48 18.56
N ILE A 294 5.54 -5.63 17.99
CA ILE A 294 4.41 -5.05 18.71
C ILE A 294 3.42 -6.14 19.14
N SER A 295 3.16 -7.14 18.28
CA SER A 295 2.24 -8.23 18.60
C SER A 295 2.74 -9.10 19.75
N ARG A 296 4.05 -9.33 19.85
CA ARG A 296 4.63 -10.02 21.01
C ARG A 296 4.46 -9.22 22.31
N CYS A 297 4.54 -7.90 22.24
CA CYS A 297 4.31 -7.04 23.41
C CYS A 297 2.86 -7.07 23.90
N ALA A 298 1.89 -7.50 23.07
CA ALA A 298 0.48 -7.56 23.47
C ALA A 298 0.21 -8.62 24.56
N GLU A 299 1.10 -9.59 24.72
CA GLU A 299 1.04 -10.65 25.75
C GLU A 299 1.94 -10.32 26.97
N LEU A 300 2.65 -9.18 26.96
CA LEU A 300 3.61 -8.75 27.97
C LEU A 300 3.10 -7.49 28.70
N PRO A 301 3.72 -7.10 29.84
CA PRO A 301 3.40 -5.85 30.50
C PRO A 301 3.55 -4.63 29.58
N GLU A 302 2.75 -3.59 29.81
CA GLU A 302 2.75 -2.34 29.02
C GLU A 302 4.12 -1.66 28.94
N THR A 303 4.98 -1.84 29.95
CA THR A 303 6.37 -1.34 29.97
C THR A 303 7.18 -1.81 28.77
N ASN A 304 7.01 -3.08 28.35
CA ASN A 304 7.70 -3.66 27.19
C ASN A 304 7.28 -2.97 25.88
N LEU A 305 6.00 -2.66 25.75
CA LEU A 305 5.49 -1.89 24.59
C LEU A 305 6.10 -0.49 24.57
N LEU A 306 6.14 0.20 25.70
CA LEU A 306 6.72 1.56 25.81
C LEU A 306 8.21 1.57 25.51
N GLU A 307 8.96 0.56 25.97
CA GLU A 307 10.39 0.40 25.68
C GLU A 307 10.66 0.17 24.19
N LEU A 308 9.78 -0.56 23.49
CA LEU A 308 9.87 -0.78 22.06
C LEU A 308 9.46 0.47 21.25
N ILE A 309 8.34 1.09 21.61
CA ILE A 309 7.71 2.13 20.77
C ILE A 309 8.36 3.50 20.96
N ASN A 310 8.76 3.90 22.18
CA ASN A 310 9.32 5.23 22.42
C ASN A 310 10.59 5.51 21.60
N PRO A 311 11.60 4.61 21.52
CA PRO A 311 12.75 4.81 20.64
C PRO A 311 12.38 4.87 19.16
N SER A 312 11.47 3.98 18.74
CA SER A 312 10.96 3.90 17.36
C SER A 312 10.24 5.21 16.97
N LEU A 313 9.37 5.72 17.83
CA LEU A 313 8.63 6.96 17.61
C LEU A 313 9.57 8.18 17.51
N ARG A 314 10.58 8.24 18.35
CA ARG A 314 11.63 9.30 18.28
C ARG A 314 12.43 9.21 16.99
N PHE A 315 12.90 8.03 16.63
CA PHE A 315 13.67 7.80 15.39
C PHE A 315 12.88 8.21 14.15
N THR A 316 11.63 7.79 14.04
CA THR A 316 10.77 8.16 12.91
C THR A 316 10.41 9.65 12.91
N ALA A 317 10.28 10.28 14.09
CA ALA A 317 10.09 11.72 14.19
C ALA A 317 11.32 12.48 13.66
N TRP A 318 12.54 12.08 14.02
CA TRP A 318 13.76 12.68 13.49
C TRP A 318 13.86 12.56 11.97
N ILE A 319 13.59 11.37 11.40
CA ILE A 319 13.63 11.16 9.95
C ILE A 319 12.55 11.99 9.25
N GLY A 320 11.31 11.94 9.72
CA GLY A 320 10.19 12.62 9.08
C GLY A 320 10.33 14.14 9.10
N LEU A 321 10.74 14.70 10.24
CA LEU A 321 10.96 16.14 10.39
C LEU A 321 12.25 16.64 9.73
N CYS A 322 13.18 15.76 9.36
CA CYS A 322 14.29 16.10 8.46
C CYS A 322 13.85 16.08 6.99
N ALA A 323 13.19 15.01 6.57
CA ALA A 323 12.84 14.78 5.19
C ALA A 323 11.83 15.80 4.65
N ALA A 324 10.78 16.14 5.42
CA ALA A 324 9.72 17.00 4.95
C ALA A 324 10.19 18.44 4.61
N PRO A 325 10.91 19.17 5.48
CA PRO A 325 11.45 20.49 5.13
C PRO A 325 12.47 20.44 3.99
N LEU A 326 13.34 19.43 3.97
CA LEU A 326 14.31 19.24 2.89
C LEU A 326 13.61 19.09 1.53
N LEU A 327 12.62 18.21 1.45
CA LEU A 327 11.81 18.02 0.24
C LEU A 327 10.96 19.26 -0.10
N THR A 328 10.51 20.02 0.90
CA THR A 328 9.83 21.30 0.71
C THR A 328 10.73 22.31 0.03
N ILE A 329 11.97 22.49 0.49
CA ILE A 329 12.94 23.41 -0.09
C ILE A 329 13.35 22.96 -1.50
N LEU A 330 13.51 21.67 -1.70
CA LEU A 330 13.92 21.08 -2.98
C LEU A 330 12.74 20.79 -3.94
N ALA A 331 11.51 21.09 -3.56
CA ALA A 331 10.29 20.72 -4.30
C ALA A 331 10.36 20.99 -5.81
N PRO A 332 10.70 22.22 -6.30
CA PRO A 332 10.77 22.47 -7.73
C PRO A 332 11.85 21.63 -8.42
N LYS A 333 13.01 21.47 -7.77
CA LYS A 333 14.14 20.67 -8.31
C LYS A 333 13.79 19.19 -8.37
N VAL A 334 13.16 18.66 -7.33
CA VAL A 334 12.75 17.25 -7.26
C VAL A 334 11.76 16.91 -8.36
N LEU A 335 10.71 17.72 -8.53
CA LEU A 335 9.72 17.48 -9.58
C LEU A 335 10.31 17.62 -10.99
N THR A 336 11.13 18.64 -11.21
CA THR A 336 11.82 18.83 -12.50
C THR A 336 12.78 17.68 -12.78
N LEU A 337 13.53 17.21 -11.77
CA LEU A 337 14.46 16.08 -11.91
C LEU A 337 13.72 14.77 -12.22
N ILE A 338 12.62 14.50 -11.55
CA ILE A 338 11.86 13.25 -11.70
C ILE A 338 11.02 13.29 -12.98
N TYR A 339 10.21 14.33 -13.19
CA TYR A 339 9.18 14.39 -14.23
C TYR A 339 9.52 15.28 -15.42
N GLY A 340 10.56 16.09 -15.33
CA GLY A 340 10.98 17.01 -16.38
C GLY A 340 10.51 18.45 -16.15
N PRO A 341 11.00 19.42 -16.98
CA PRO A 341 10.76 20.86 -16.77
C PRO A 341 9.29 21.26 -16.81
N SER A 342 8.44 20.56 -17.58
CA SER A 342 7.00 20.86 -17.68
C SER A 342 6.21 20.61 -16.38
N PHE A 343 6.83 19.95 -15.39
CA PHE A 343 6.24 19.71 -14.07
C PHE A 343 6.76 20.66 -12.98
N HIS A 344 7.57 21.64 -13.34
CA HIS A 344 8.10 22.63 -12.41
C HIS A 344 6.99 23.28 -11.57
N ASP A 345 5.89 23.70 -12.20
CA ASP A 345 4.78 24.42 -11.55
C ASP A 345 3.90 23.52 -10.66
N GLY A 346 4.22 22.23 -10.59
CA GLY A 346 3.60 21.28 -9.65
C GLY A 346 4.11 21.36 -8.20
N TRP A 347 5.09 22.25 -7.91
CA TRP A 347 5.70 22.35 -6.59
C TRP A 347 4.73 22.77 -5.45
N PRO A 348 3.70 23.63 -5.63
CA PRO A 348 2.85 24.03 -4.50
C PRO A 348 2.08 22.88 -3.86
N PRO A 349 1.37 21.98 -4.61
CA PRO A 349 0.76 20.80 -4.00
C PRO A 349 1.79 19.83 -3.42
N PHE A 350 2.98 19.70 -4.02
CA PHE A 350 4.04 18.81 -3.49
C PHE A 350 4.53 19.25 -2.12
N VAL A 351 4.76 20.54 -1.90
CA VAL A 351 5.16 21.11 -0.61
C VAL A 351 4.20 20.73 0.51
N VAL A 352 2.90 20.74 0.25
CA VAL A 352 1.89 20.35 1.24
C VAL A 352 1.86 18.82 1.42
N LEU A 353 1.86 18.05 0.33
CA LEU A 353 1.76 16.60 0.37
C LEU A 353 2.94 15.92 1.09
N VAL A 354 4.14 16.49 0.99
CA VAL A 354 5.35 15.97 1.66
C VAL A 354 5.17 15.88 3.18
N TRP A 355 4.40 16.79 3.77
CA TRP A 355 4.11 16.77 5.21
C TRP A 355 3.23 15.59 5.65
N ILE A 356 2.65 14.86 4.71
CA ILE A 356 1.99 13.57 5.01
C ILE A 356 3.01 12.53 5.49
N LEU A 357 4.28 12.59 5.07
CA LEU A 357 5.30 11.61 5.46
C LEU A 357 5.58 11.59 6.98
N PRO A 358 5.92 12.71 7.64
CA PRO A 358 6.06 12.70 9.09
C PRO A 358 4.76 12.34 9.81
N VAL A 359 3.60 12.79 9.32
CA VAL A 359 2.29 12.41 9.88
C VAL A 359 2.09 10.89 9.78
N ALA A 360 2.41 10.26 8.63
CA ALA A 360 2.29 8.83 8.41
C ALA A 360 3.28 8.03 9.29
N MET A 361 4.52 8.52 9.45
CA MET A 361 5.51 7.92 10.33
C MET A 361 5.05 7.90 11.79
N LEU A 362 4.42 8.96 12.26
CA LEU A 362 3.85 9.00 13.60
C LEU A 362 2.59 8.14 13.71
N SER A 363 1.67 8.29 12.76
CA SER A 363 0.38 7.57 12.72
C SER A 363 0.57 6.05 12.68
N GLY A 364 1.61 5.57 11.99
CA GLY A 364 1.90 4.16 11.88
C GLY A 364 2.03 3.45 13.23
N HIS A 365 2.70 4.04 14.21
CA HIS A 365 2.83 3.45 15.55
C HIS A 365 1.47 3.18 16.18
N TYR A 366 0.59 4.16 16.20
CA TYR A 366 -0.75 4.02 16.80
C TYR A 366 -1.64 3.05 16.01
N ARG A 367 -1.57 3.09 14.68
CA ARG A 367 -2.33 2.16 13.82
C ARG A 367 -1.92 0.70 14.05
N TYR A 368 -0.62 0.42 14.09
CA TYR A 368 -0.12 -0.95 14.24
C TYR A 368 -0.28 -1.47 15.66
N ILE A 369 -0.29 -0.60 16.69
CA ILE A 369 -0.71 -0.96 18.06
C ILE A 369 -2.19 -1.39 18.06
N LEU A 370 -3.10 -0.62 17.45
CA LEU A 370 -4.51 -0.99 17.37
C LEU A 370 -4.74 -2.34 16.65
N ILE A 371 -3.92 -2.63 15.63
CA ILE A 371 -3.96 -3.93 14.94
C ILE A 371 -3.49 -5.06 15.86
N ALA A 372 -2.35 -4.91 16.50
CA ALA A 372 -1.71 -5.92 17.35
C ALA A 372 -2.58 -6.26 18.58
N TYR A 373 -3.28 -5.27 19.13
CA TYR A 373 -4.17 -5.42 20.28
C TYR A 373 -5.63 -5.72 19.91
N ASN A 374 -5.89 -6.14 18.66
CA ASN A 374 -7.24 -6.52 18.16
C ASN A 374 -8.30 -5.39 18.19
N HIS A 375 -7.87 -4.13 18.22
CA HIS A 375 -8.74 -2.96 18.19
C HIS A 375 -9.02 -2.43 16.78
N GLN A 376 -9.18 -3.32 15.79
CA GLN A 376 -9.37 -2.98 14.38
C GLN A 376 -10.62 -2.14 14.11
N ASN A 377 -11.67 -2.30 14.94
CA ASN A 377 -12.88 -1.48 14.82
C ASN A 377 -12.63 0.02 15.06
N TRP A 378 -11.71 0.37 15.97
CA TRP A 378 -11.32 1.76 16.20
C TRP A 378 -10.50 2.31 15.05
N LEU A 379 -9.65 1.47 14.46
CA LEU A 379 -8.90 1.84 13.25
C LEU A 379 -9.85 2.12 12.08
N LEU A 380 -10.85 1.26 11.85
CA LEU A 380 -11.87 1.48 10.84
C LEU A 380 -12.61 2.80 11.05
N ARG A 381 -13.10 3.05 12.28
CA ARG A 381 -13.80 4.30 12.63
C ARG A 381 -12.92 5.53 12.35
N SER A 382 -11.64 5.49 12.76
CA SER A 382 -10.68 6.57 12.48
C SER A 382 -10.53 6.83 10.98
N THR A 383 -10.39 5.78 10.19
CA THR A 383 -10.24 5.89 8.73
C THR A 383 -11.51 6.41 8.05
N VAL A 384 -12.70 5.97 8.48
CA VAL A 384 -14.00 6.45 7.96
C VAL A 384 -14.21 7.93 8.26
N ILE A 385 -13.90 8.36 9.50
CA ILE A 385 -14.01 9.77 9.87
C ILE A 385 -13.01 10.61 9.06
N ALA A 386 -11.75 10.16 8.94
CA ALA A 386 -10.73 10.84 8.15
C ALA A 386 -11.12 10.93 6.66
N ALA A 387 -11.72 9.87 6.10
CA ALA A 387 -12.27 9.89 4.74
C ALA A 387 -13.40 10.92 4.60
N GLY A 388 -14.31 10.99 5.54
CA GLY A 388 -15.36 12.02 5.58
C GLY A 388 -14.78 13.44 5.62
N VAL A 389 -13.73 13.66 6.42
CA VAL A 389 -13.00 14.94 6.47
C VAL A 389 -12.31 15.23 5.14
N ALA A 390 -11.66 14.22 4.51
CA ALA A 390 -11.05 14.40 3.19
C ALA A 390 -12.08 14.85 2.15
N VAL A 391 -13.25 14.22 2.11
CA VAL A 391 -14.34 14.55 1.20
C VAL A 391 -14.86 15.98 1.46
N ALA A 392 -15.16 16.31 2.72
CA ALA A 392 -15.69 17.63 3.08
C ALA A 392 -14.69 18.75 2.75
N MET A 393 -13.40 18.56 3.12
CA MET A 393 -12.34 19.52 2.82
C MET A 393 -12.06 19.62 1.32
N ALA A 394 -12.17 18.51 0.59
CA ALA A 394 -12.01 18.53 -0.86
C ALA A 394 -13.09 19.41 -1.52
N PHE A 395 -14.37 19.24 -1.17
CA PHE A 395 -15.43 20.11 -1.70
C PHE A 395 -15.27 21.58 -1.32
N ALA A 396 -14.71 21.88 -0.14
CA ALA A 396 -14.47 23.25 0.29
C ALA A 396 -13.26 23.90 -0.40
N LEU A 397 -12.17 23.14 -0.59
CA LEU A 397 -10.88 23.73 -1.00
C LEU A 397 -10.57 23.53 -2.49
N VAL A 398 -10.94 22.39 -3.10
CA VAL A 398 -10.58 22.11 -4.51
C VAL A 398 -11.17 23.13 -5.49
N PRO A 399 -12.42 23.60 -5.37
CA PRO A 399 -12.96 24.57 -6.30
C PRO A 399 -12.17 25.88 -6.34
N ARG A 400 -11.63 26.32 -5.18
CA ARG A 400 -10.90 27.59 -5.05
C ARG A 400 -9.39 27.43 -5.30
N TYR A 401 -8.79 26.38 -4.76
CA TYR A 401 -7.33 26.22 -4.72
C TYR A 401 -6.82 25.07 -5.59
N LYS A 402 -7.69 24.41 -6.35
CA LYS A 402 -7.35 23.32 -7.28
C LYS A 402 -6.44 22.27 -6.62
N GLY A 403 -5.28 21.96 -7.23
CA GLY A 403 -4.33 20.96 -6.75
C GLY A 403 -3.78 21.24 -5.33
N LEU A 404 -3.59 22.52 -4.97
CA LEU A 404 -3.19 22.90 -3.61
C LEU A 404 -4.32 22.57 -2.60
N GLY A 405 -5.58 22.84 -2.97
CA GLY A 405 -6.74 22.50 -2.13
C GLY A 405 -6.86 20.98 -1.90
N ALA A 406 -6.63 20.18 -2.94
CA ALA A 406 -6.59 18.73 -2.84
C ALA A 406 -5.48 18.25 -1.90
N ALA A 407 -4.29 18.84 -1.99
CA ALA A 407 -3.17 18.53 -1.11
C ALA A 407 -3.47 18.86 0.37
N CYS A 408 -4.05 20.03 0.62
CA CYS A 408 -4.47 20.43 1.98
C CYS A 408 -5.54 19.50 2.54
N ALA A 409 -6.53 19.12 1.75
CA ALA A 409 -7.58 18.18 2.17
C ALA A 409 -7.00 16.83 2.58
N LEU A 410 -6.05 16.28 1.78
CA LEU A 410 -5.34 15.05 2.09
C LEU A 410 -4.51 15.15 3.37
N LEU A 411 -3.75 16.24 3.55
CA LEU A 411 -2.93 16.44 4.74
C LEU A 411 -3.80 16.51 5.99
N VAL A 412 -4.87 17.32 5.96
CA VAL A 412 -5.80 17.46 7.09
C VAL A 412 -6.44 16.11 7.45
N ALA A 413 -6.86 15.33 6.46
CA ALA A 413 -7.41 14.00 6.69
C ALA A 413 -6.41 13.05 7.37
N ASN A 414 -5.14 13.07 6.95
CA ASN A 414 -4.10 12.26 7.57
C ASN A 414 -3.80 12.71 9.02
N VAL A 415 -3.81 14.03 9.30
CA VAL A 415 -3.66 14.57 10.66
C VAL A 415 -4.82 14.15 11.54
N VAL A 416 -6.06 14.22 11.05
CA VAL A 416 -7.24 13.74 11.78
C VAL A 416 -7.15 12.23 12.04
N ASN A 417 -6.71 11.44 11.06
CA ASN A 417 -6.52 10.00 11.25
C ASN A 417 -5.46 9.69 12.33
N LEU A 418 -4.35 10.44 12.36
CA LEU A 418 -3.34 10.37 13.42
C LEU A 418 -3.95 10.72 14.79
N ALA A 419 -4.67 11.83 14.88
CA ALA A 419 -5.26 12.30 16.13
C ALA A 419 -6.26 11.28 16.70
N LEU A 420 -7.09 10.70 15.86
CA LEU A 420 -8.04 9.66 16.26
C LEU A 420 -7.34 8.35 16.65
N ALA A 421 -6.34 7.90 15.91
CA ALA A 421 -5.57 6.71 16.26
C ALA A 421 -4.84 6.90 17.59
N TYR A 422 -4.22 8.06 17.81
CA TYR A 422 -3.61 8.45 19.09
C TYR A 422 -4.64 8.43 20.24
N PHE A 423 -5.82 9.05 20.05
CA PHE A 423 -6.88 9.06 21.05
C PHE A 423 -7.32 7.64 21.46
N TRP A 424 -7.53 6.75 20.47
CA TRP A 424 -7.97 5.40 20.76
C TRP A 424 -6.91 4.55 21.44
N VAL A 425 -5.63 4.64 21.04
CA VAL A 425 -4.53 3.92 21.70
C VAL A 425 -4.42 4.36 23.16
N ARG A 426 -4.45 5.66 23.39
CA ARG A 426 -4.38 6.21 24.74
C ARG A 426 -5.53 5.77 25.64
N LYS A 427 -6.73 5.63 25.06
CA LYS A 427 -7.93 5.22 25.79
C LYS A 427 -8.02 3.72 26.04
N SER A 428 -7.51 2.88 25.13
CA SER A 428 -7.83 1.44 25.11
C SER A 428 -6.61 0.53 25.33
N VAL A 429 -5.37 1.04 25.21
CA VAL A 429 -4.17 0.21 25.26
C VAL A 429 -3.16 0.78 26.26
N VAL A 430 -2.56 1.95 25.97
CA VAL A 430 -1.48 2.52 26.79
C VAL A 430 -1.41 4.03 26.63
N ASP A 431 -1.02 4.76 27.68
CA ASP A 431 -0.76 6.21 27.61
C ASP A 431 0.61 6.47 26.94
N LEU A 432 0.62 6.47 25.61
CA LEU A 432 1.81 6.74 24.81
C LEU A 432 1.85 8.22 24.43
N PRO A 433 2.75 9.03 25.01
CA PRO A 433 2.80 10.48 24.75
C PRO A 433 3.31 10.77 23.34
N LEU A 434 2.54 11.57 22.56
CA LEU A 434 2.95 12.00 21.21
C LEU A 434 3.97 13.15 21.25
N LEU A 435 3.77 14.13 22.13
CA LEU A 435 4.55 15.40 22.12
C LEU A 435 5.96 15.26 22.71
N ARG A 436 6.16 14.43 23.73
CA ARG A 436 7.48 14.26 24.34
C ARG A 436 8.56 13.77 23.38
N PRO A 437 8.33 12.72 22.55
CA PRO A 437 9.29 12.29 21.54
C PRO A 437 9.56 13.32 20.44
N LEU A 438 8.61 14.22 20.19
CA LEU A 438 8.69 15.24 19.16
C LEU A 438 9.45 16.51 19.59
N SER A 439 9.57 16.76 20.89
CA SER A 439 10.11 18.03 21.41
C SER A 439 11.53 18.33 20.91
N ALA A 440 12.45 17.38 21.01
CA ALA A 440 13.82 17.56 20.55
C ALA A 440 13.94 17.69 19.01
N PRO A 441 13.31 16.82 18.18
CA PRO A 441 13.30 17.02 16.73
C PRO A 441 12.66 18.33 16.29
N LEU A 442 11.56 18.77 16.93
CA LEU A 442 10.89 20.05 16.62
C LEU A 442 11.78 21.25 16.97
N ALA A 443 12.46 21.22 18.13
CA ALA A 443 13.39 22.28 18.49
C ALA A 443 14.57 22.33 17.51
N ALA A 444 15.12 21.17 17.14
CA ALA A 444 16.23 21.08 16.19
C ALA A 444 15.86 21.60 14.81
N ILE A 445 14.69 21.21 14.27
CA ILE A 445 14.26 21.69 12.96
C ILE A 445 13.91 23.19 13.00
N GLY A 446 13.33 23.68 14.10
CA GLY A 446 13.09 25.10 14.31
C GLY A 446 14.37 25.91 14.26
N LEU A 447 15.41 25.46 15.00
CA LEU A 447 16.72 26.12 15.00
C LEU A 447 17.41 26.05 13.63
N ALA A 448 17.38 24.89 12.96
CA ALA A 448 17.93 24.72 11.62
C ALA A 448 17.23 25.61 10.60
N MET A 449 15.90 25.74 10.69
CA MET A 449 15.11 26.59 9.80
C MET A 449 15.37 28.08 10.05
N LEU A 450 15.50 28.53 11.31
CA LEU A 450 15.88 29.89 11.64
C LEU A 450 17.26 30.23 11.08
N CYS A 451 18.23 29.32 11.22
CA CYS A 451 19.56 29.47 10.63
C CYS A 451 19.48 29.58 9.10
N PHE A 452 18.74 28.67 8.47
CA PHE A 452 18.54 28.69 7.02
C PHE A 452 17.94 30.00 6.52
N LEU A 453 16.82 30.44 7.11
CA LEU A 453 16.13 31.67 6.73
C LEU A 453 16.97 32.92 6.98
N GLY A 454 17.72 32.94 8.07
CA GLY A 454 18.62 34.08 8.40
C GLY A 454 19.79 34.25 7.43
N LEU A 455 20.31 33.13 6.94
CA LEU A 455 21.51 33.13 6.09
C LEU A 455 21.24 32.95 4.59
N MET A 456 20.02 32.55 4.18
CA MET A 456 19.71 32.23 2.78
C MET A 456 19.87 33.42 1.83
N ARG A 457 19.75 34.67 2.35
CA ARG A 457 19.96 35.92 1.59
C ARG A 457 21.43 36.13 1.21
N TRP A 458 22.36 35.57 1.99
CA TRP A 458 23.81 35.73 1.76
C TRP A 458 24.34 34.63 0.86
N ASN A 459 24.06 33.39 1.18
CA ASN A 459 24.44 32.25 0.37
C ASN A 459 23.54 31.03 0.67
N LEU A 460 22.78 30.60 -0.34
CA LEU A 460 21.84 29.49 -0.22
C LEU A 460 22.52 28.15 0.11
N GLN A 461 23.72 27.91 -0.42
CA GLN A 461 24.43 26.64 -0.18
C GLN A 461 25.01 26.59 1.24
N ILE A 462 25.61 27.69 1.71
CA ILE A 462 26.14 27.78 3.06
C ILE A 462 25.03 27.68 4.09
N SER A 463 23.89 28.36 3.87
CA SER A 463 22.73 28.31 4.79
C SER A 463 22.14 26.91 4.87
N GLY A 464 22.04 26.19 3.74
CA GLY A 464 21.57 24.81 3.70
C GLY A 464 22.53 23.85 4.41
N PHE A 465 23.83 24.01 4.20
CA PHE A 465 24.87 23.22 4.87
C PHE A 465 24.85 23.42 6.39
N LEU A 466 24.81 24.68 6.86
CA LEU A 466 24.75 24.99 8.30
C LEU A 466 23.47 24.47 8.97
N ALA A 467 22.32 24.61 8.29
CA ALA A 467 21.07 24.05 8.78
C ALA A 467 21.13 22.52 8.92
N ALA A 468 21.73 21.84 7.94
CA ALA A 468 21.94 20.38 8.00
C ALA A 468 22.90 20.00 9.14
N VAL A 469 24.00 20.73 9.34
CA VAL A 469 24.96 20.49 10.43
C VAL A 469 24.27 20.68 11.79
N ILE A 470 23.46 21.73 11.96
CA ILE A 470 22.71 21.98 13.21
C ILE A 470 21.76 20.80 13.48
N TYR A 471 20.99 20.37 12.46
CA TYR A 471 20.03 19.28 12.64
C TYR A 471 20.72 17.95 12.96
N ILE A 472 21.75 17.58 12.19
CA ILE A 472 22.51 16.35 12.39
C ILE A 472 23.25 16.40 13.74
N GLY A 473 23.84 17.54 14.11
CA GLY A 473 24.49 17.73 15.41
C GLY A 473 23.52 17.55 16.57
N ALA A 474 22.31 18.10 16.46
CA ALA A 474 21.26 17.89 17.44
C ALA A 474 20.82 16.41 17.50
N PHE A 475 20.63 15.75 16.37
CA PHE A 475 20.33 14.31 16.32
C PHE A 475 21.41 13.48 17.04
N LEU A 476 22.68 13.70 16.71
CA LEU A 476 23.80 12.99 17.32
C LEU A 476 23.90 13.30 18.84
N ARG A 477 23.62 14.52 19.27
CA ARG A 477 23.64 14.90 20.68
C ARG A 477 22.55 14.22 21.51
N PHE A 478 21.33 14.08 20.95
CA PHE A 478 20.17 13.53 21.66
C PHE A 478 20.00 12.02 21.49
N GLU A 479 20.40 11.45 20.36
CA GLU A 479 20.20 10.04 20.04
C GLU A 479 21.50 9.26 19.79
N GLY A 480 22.66 9.93 19.64
CA GLY A 480 23.93 9.29 19.28
C GLY A 480 24.40 8.21 20.25
N ALA A 481 24.26 8.44 21.55
CA ALA A 481 24.61 7.45 22.58
C ALA A 481 23.73 6.19 22.48
N ARG A 482 22.44 6.35 22.17
CA ARG A 482 21.49 5.25 21.98
C ARG A 482 21.74 4.51 20.67
N LEU A 483 22.06 5.25 19.61
CA LEU A 483 22.42 4.64 18.33
C LEU A 483 23.67 3.77 18.46
N ALA A 484 24.67 4.25 19.21
CA ALA A 484 25.89 3.50 19.49
C ALA A 484 25.61 2.21 20.29
N SER A 485 24.68 2.25 21.27
CA SER A 485 24.27 1.06 22.01
C SER A 485 23.50 0.06 21.14
N PHE A 486 22.68 0.54 20.21
CA PHE A 486 21.97 -0.32 19.23
C PHE A 486 22.93 -1.03 18.27
N LEU A 487 23.98 -0.34 17.82
CA LEU A 487 24.99 -0.91 16.93
C LEU A 487 25.94 -1.89 17.63
N GLN A 488 26.06 -1.79 18.96
CA GLN A 488 26.92 -2.66 19.79
C GLN A 488 26.21 -3.91 20.34
N ILE A 489 24.88 -4.05 20.13
CA ILE A 489 24.19 -5.27 20.53
C ILE A 489 24.60 -6.40 19.57
N PRO A 490 25.45 -7.36 19.99
CA PRO A 490 25.65 -8.56 19.21
C PRO A 490 24.28 -9.24 19.10
N LEU A 491 23.94 -9.71 17.90
CA LEU A 491 22.78 -10.57 17.67
C LEU A 491 22.96 -11.85 18.51
N ARG A 492 22.65 -11.77 19.80
CA ARG A 492 22.53 -12.95 20.65
C ARG A 492 21.30 -13.70 20.16
N VAL A 493 21.53 -14.66 19.31
CA VAL A 493 20.60 -15.75 19.10
C VAL A 493 20.55 -16.46 20.46
N GLU A 494 19.53 -16.21 21.26
CA GLU A 494 19.23 -17.02 22.42
C GLU A 494 18.94 -18.43 21.89
N THR A 495 19.91 -19.31 22.04
CA THR A 495 19.70 -20.75 21.95
C THR A 495 18.75 -21.10 23.09
N VAL A 496 17.51 -21.45 22.73
CA VAL A 496 16.54 -22.03 23.63
C VAL A 496 17.25 -23.20 24.38
N PRO A 497 17.29 -23.19 25.72
CA PRO A 497 17.87 -24.31 26.44
C PRO A 497 17.08 -25.55 26.09
N THR A 498 17.74 -26.55 25.50
CA THR A 498 17.21 -27.88 25.30
C THR A 498 16.88 -28.47 26.70
N LEU A 499 15.58 -28.60 26.96
CA LEU A 499 15.12 -29.40 28.12
C LEU A 499 15.69 -30.80 27.95
N ASN A 500 16.73 -31.08 28.73
CA ASN A 500 17.29 -32.43 28.87
C ASN A 500 16.24 -33.29 29.56
N ASN A 501 15.60 -34.18 28.80
CA ASN A 501 14.87 -35.31 29.33
C ASN A 501 15.89 -36.31 29.95
N SER A 502 16.18 -36.13 31.21
CA SER A 502 16.76 -37.17 32.06
C SER A 502 15.68 -37.63 33.05
N ALA A 503 14.90 -38.59 32.63
CA ALA A 503 14.17 -39.47 33.53
C ALA A 503 14.31 -40.87 33.00
N SER A 504 15.36 -41.52 33.41
CA SER A 504 15.47 -43.00 33.57
C SER A 504 15.80 -43.19 35.02
N ASP A 505 14.82 -43.66 35.78
CA ASP A 505 14.89 -44.84 36.69
C ASP A 505 13.50 -45.00 37.31
#